data_0a38644a8eaab6dd2ee9fd08acc6122b
#
_entry.id   0a38644a8eaab6dd2ee9fd08acc6122b
#
_cell.length_a   1.000
_cell.length_b   1.000
_cell.length_c   1.000
_cell.angle_alpha   90.00
_cell.angle_beta   90.00
_cell.angle_gamma   90.00
#
_symmetry.space_group_name_H-M   'P 1'
#
loop_
_entity.id
_entity.type
_entity.pdbx_description
1 polymer ?
#
loop_
_entity_poly.entity_id
_entity_poly.type
_entity_poly.pdbx_seq_one_letter_code
_entity_poly.pdbx_strand_id
1 'polypeptide(L)'
;MKVKELMEVLQDLEPNAQVLIASQPNWPFEIELSGVVTRAECDAPAEDGREESKHSDAGLSPSDVFLVEGQQLRYGSKTPFRLARKYR
;
A
#
# COMPACT_ATOMS: atom_id res chain seq x y z
N MET A 1 2.23 10.08 3.46
CA MET A 1 1.28 10.47 2.39
C MET A 1 -0.12 10.19 2.86
N LYS A 2 -1.01 11.14 2.63
CA LYS A 2 -2.41 10.99 3.02
C LYS A 2 -3.23 10.52 1.84
N VAL A 3 -4.41 9.93 2.14
CA VAL A 3 -5.29 9.43 1.08
C VAL A 3 -5.59 10.50 0.05
N LYS A 4 -5.92 11.72 0.50
CA LYS A 4 -6.26 12.77 -0.45
C LYS A 4 -5.08 13.14 -1.35
N GLU A 5 -3.87 13.05 -0.82
CA GLU A 5 -2.67 13.33 -1.62
C GLU A 5 -2.47 12.27 -2.68
N LEU A 6 -2.66 11.02 -2.31
CA LEU A 6 -2.55 9.92 -3.28
C LEU A 6 -3.62 10.04 -4.36
N MET A 7 -4.84 10.40 -3.97
CA MET A 7 -5.91 10.59 -4.93
C MET A 7 -5.59 11.70 -5.92
N GLU A 8 -5.00 12.78 -5.44
CA GLU A 8 -4.62 13.88 -6.32
C GLU A 8 -3.58 13.45 -7.35
N VAL A 9 -2.63 12.62 -6.93
CA VAL A 9 -1.65 12.12 -7.88
C VAL A 9 -2.29 11.21 -8.90
N LEU A 10 -3.16 10.31 -8.44
CA LEU A 10 -3.73 9.29 -9.32
C LEU A 10 -4.75 9.85 -10.30
N GLN A 11 -5.44 10.93 -9.93
CA GLN A 11 -6.52 11.44 -10.78
C GLN A 11 -6.03 11.95 -12.13
N ASP A 12 -4.76 12.32 -12.22
CA ASP A 12 -4.19 12.82 -13.46
C ASP A 12 -3.63 11.72 -14.34
N LEU A 13 -3.73 10.47 -13.90
CA LEU A 13 -3.17 9.36 -14.63
C LEU A 13 -4.25 8.60 -15.37
N GLU A 14 -3.83 7.74 -16.28
CA GLU A 14 -4.74 6.94 -17.07
C GLU A 14 -5.59 6.04 -16.17
N PRO A 15 -6.93 6.18 -16.18
CA PRO A 15 -7.75 5.41 -15.23
C PRO A 15 -7.72 3.90 -15.45
N ASN A 16 -7.37 3.45 -16.64
CA ASN A 16 -7.30 2.02 -16.91
C ASN A 16 -5.89 1.46 -16.74
N ALA A 17 -4.96 2.28 -16.33
CA ALA A 17 -3.58 1.82 -16.11
C ALA A 17 -3.51 0.93 -14.89
N GLN A 18 -2.64 -0.05 -14.95
CA GLN A 18 -2.42 -0.94 -13.83
C GLN A 18 -1.55 -0.26 -12.79
N VAL A 19 -1.87 -0.45 -11.52
CA VAL A 19 -1.08 0.08 -10.43
C VAL A 19 -0.17 -1.01 -9.91
N LEU A 20 1.12 -0.75 -9.92
CA LEU A 20 2.12 -1.70 -9.42
C LEU A 20 2.90 -1.05 -8.30
N ILE A 21 3.46 -1.88 -7.44
CA ILE A 21 4.32 -1.43 -6.35
C ILE A 21 5.77 -1.65 -6.76
N ALA A 22 6.55 -0.58 -6.77
CA ALA A 22 7.99 -0.68 -6.95
C ALA A 22 8.60 -0.86 -5.57
N SER A 23 9.37 -1.93 -5.40
CA SER A 23 9.85 -2.33 -4.09
C SER A 23 11.34 -2.62 -4.13
N GLN A 24 12.00 -2.43 -3.00
CA GLN A 24 13.40 -2.79 -2.77
C GLN A 24 14.37 -2.05 -3.69
N PRO A 25 14.72 -0.82 -3.34
CA PRO A 25 15.54 0.02 -4.24
C PRO A 25 16.87 -0.60 -4.65
N ASN A 26 17.46 -1.44 -3.78
CA ASN A 26 18.73 -2.06 -4.10
C ASN A 26 18.61 -3.32 -4.94
N TRP A 27 17.39 -3.89 -4.99
CA TRP A 27 17.11 -5.09 -5.77
C TRP A 27 15.67 -4.99 -6.23
N PRO A 28 15.39 -4.14 -7.22
CA PRO A 28 14.01 -3.74 -7.50
C PRO A 28 13.13 -4.86 -8.03
N PHE A 29 11.89 -4.84 -7.56
CA PHE A 29 10.85 -5.72 -8.07
C PHE A 29 9.62 -4.90 -8.41
N GLU A 30 8.86 -5.40 -9.38
CA GLU A 30 7.51 -4.92 -9.65
C GLU A 30 6.54 -5.90 -9.04
N ILE A 31 5.71 -5.41 -8.15
CA ILE A 31 4.82 -6.24 -7.36
C ILE A 31 3.39 -5.80 -7.60
N GLU A 32 2.51 -6.77 -7.72
CA GLU A 32 1.09 -6.50 -7.90
C GLU A 32 0.50 -5.82 -6.68
N LEU A 33 -0.36 -4.84 -6.89
CA LEU A 33 -1.17 -4.29 -5.82
C LEU A 33 -2.42 -5.15 -5.71
N SER A 34 -2.54 -5.94 -4.64
CA SER A 34 -3.62 -6.91 -4.53
C SER A 34 -4.82 -6.36 -3.80
N GLY A 35 -4.65 -5.32 -3.01
CA GLY A 35 -5.79 -4.79 -2.29
C GLY A 35 -5.48 -3.59 -1.44
N VAL A 36 -6.53 -3.06 -0.85
CA VAL A 36 -6.45 -1.89 0.02
C VAL A 36 -7.29 -2.19 1.24
N VAL A 37 -6.75 -1.91 2.41
CA VAL A 37 -7.46 -2.21 3.66
C VAL A 37 -7.09 -1.15 4.69
N THR A 38 -8.00 -0.87 5.60
CA THR A 38 -7.72 0.07 6.68
C THR A 38 -7.24 -0.67 7.92
N ARG A 39 -6.57 0.06 8.81
CA ARG A 39 -6.14 -0.53 10.07
C ARG A 39 -7.32 -1.02 10.89
N ALA A 40 -8.41 -0.25 10.89
CA ALA A 40 -9.61 -0.66 11.64
C ALA A 40 -10.16 -1.99 11.15
N GLU A 41 -10.15 -2.20 9.83
CA GLU A 41 -10.61 -3.48 9.30
C GLU A 41 -9.71 -4.63 9.71
N CYS A 42 -8.41 -4.38 9.80
CA CYS A 42 -7.48 -5.41 10.23
C CYS A 42 -7.69 -5.81 11.68
N ASP A 43 -8.13 -4.86 12.50
CA ASP A 43 -8.32 -5.12 13.92
C ASP A 43 -9.69 -5.68 14.25
N ALA A 44 -10.56 -5.81 13.27
CA ALA A 44 -11.89 -6.37 13.49
C ALA A 44 -11.76 -7.84 13.86
N PRO A 45 -12.67 -8.36 14.71
CA PRO A 45 -12.62 -9.78 15.07
C PRO A 45 -12.79 -10.64 13.84
N ALA A 46 -11.98 -11.69 13.77
CA ALA A 46 -12.10 -12.64 12.66
C ALA A 46 -13.43 -13.39 12.78
N GLU A 47 -14.03 -13.66 11.64
CA GLU A 47 -15.30 -14.35 11.63
C GLU A 47 -15.21 -15.77 12.15
N ASP A 48 -14.05 -16.36 12.02
CA ASP A 48 -13.85 -17.73 12.50
C ASP A 48 -13.56 -17.79 14.00
N GLY A 49 -13.62 -16.66 14.67
CA GLY A 49 -13.40 -16.63 16.11
C GLY A 49 -11.96 -16.59 16.53
N ARG A 50 -11.05 -16.57 15.60
CA ARG A 50 -9.65 -16.46 15.96
C ARG A 50 -9.33 -15.06 16.42
N GLU A 51 -8.60 -15.00 17.51
CA GLU A 51 -8.17 -13.71 17.99
C GLU A 51 -6.85 -13.34 17.37
N GLU A 52 -6.88 -12.28 16.63
CA GLU A 52 -5.66 -11.69 16.18
C GLU A 52 -4.99 -11.03 17.37
N SER A 53 -3.69 -11.10 17.41
CA SER A 53 -3.00 -10.41 18.48
C SER A 53 -3.27 -8.92 18.29
N LYS A 54 -3.82 -8.37 19.30
CA LYS A 54 -4.14 -6.95 19.27
C LYS A 54 -2.90 -6.17 19.54
N HIS A 55 -2.62 -5.32 18.65
CA HIS A 55 -1.59 -4.35 18.88
C HIS A 55 -2.22 -3.22 19.64
N SER A 56 -1.92 -3.13 20.89
CA SER A 56 -2.37 -1.99 21.61
C SER A 56 -1.46 -0.85 21.24
N ASP A 57 -1.88 -0.10 20.31
CA ASP A 57 -0.99 0.86 19.73
C ASP A 57 -1.45 2.24 20.02
N ALA A 58 -1.05 2.72 21.15
CA ALA A 58 -1.23 4.11 21.43
C ALA A 58 -0.55 4.90 20.33
N GLY A 59 -1.29 5.75 19.68
CA GLY A 59 -0.72 6.60 18.65
C GLY A 59 -0.95 6.15 17.23
N LEU A 60 -1.46 4.95 17.03
CA LEU A 60 -1.79 4.52 15.68
C LEU A 60 -3.22 4.86 15.35
N SER A 61 -3.46 5.24 14.12
CA SER A 61 -4.77 5.68 13.68
C SER A 61 -5.53 4.54 13.04
N PRO A 62 -6.78 4.28 13.46
CA PRO A 62 -7.58 3.23 12.82
C PRO A 62 -7.90 3.54 11.37
N SER A 63 -7.78 4.78 10.95
CA SER A 63 -8.04 5.15 9.56
C SER A 63 -6.85 4.99 8.64
N ASP A 64 -5.69 4.57 9.16
CA ASP A 64 -4.54 4.31 8.31
C ASP A 64 -4.91 3.31 7.23
N VAL A 65 -4.39 3.54 6.02
CA VAL A 65 -4.69 2.71 4.86
C VAL A 65 -3.44 1.94 4.47
N PHE A 66 -3.61 0.65 4.26
CA PHE A 66 -2.53 -0.21 3.76
C PHE A 66 -2.78 -0.57 2.31
N LEU A 67 -1.75 -0.40 1.50
CA LEU A 67 -1.74 -0.94 0.15
C LEU A 67 -1.05 -2.29 0.24
N VAL A 68 -1.77 -3.34 -0.11
CA VAL A 68 -1.32 -4.70 0.15
C VAL A 68 -0.70 -5.28 -1.11
N GLU A 69 0.53 -5.76 -0.99
CA GLU A 69 1.21 -6.34 -2.13
C GLU A 69 0.69 -7.74 -2.41
N GLY A 70 0.67 -8.08 -3.69
CA GLY A 70 0.30 -9.42 -4.12
C GLY A 70 1.50 -10.16 -4.66
N GLN A 71 1.36 -10.69 -5.86
CA GLN A 71 2.42 -11.47 -6.48
C GLN A 71 3.55 -10.59 -6.97
N GLN A 72 4.76 -11.11 -6.82
CA GLN A 72 5.92 -10.50 -7.42
C GLN A 72 5.91 -10.85 -8.91
N LEU A 73 5.86 -9.82 -9.74
CA LEU A 73 5.63 -10.03 -11.16
C LEU A 73 6.92 -10.18 -11.94
N ARG A 74 7.89 -9.34 -11.68
CA ARG A 74 9.15 -9.35 -12.41
C ARG A 74 10.16 -8.46 -11.72
N TYR A 75 11.40 -8.53 -12.17
CA TYR A 75 12.40 -7.58 -11.73
C TYR A 75 12.07 -6.21 -12.30
N GLY A 76 12.33 -5.19 -11.50
CA GLY A 76 12.09 -3.82 -11.92
C GLY A 76 13.39 -3.07 -12.14
N SER A 77 13.28 -1.74 -12.19
CA SER A 77 14.44 -0.89 -12.31
C SER A 77 14.50 0.06 -11.12
N LYS A 78 15.64 0.70 -10.94
CA LYS A 78 15.80 1.68 -9.86
C LYS A 78 15.20 3.03 -10.20
N THR A 79 14.83 3.23 -11.44
CA THR A 79 14.34 4.53 -11.91
C THR A 79 13.11 5.03 -11.17
N PRO A 80 12.10 4.19 -10.89
CA PRO A 80 10.94 4.69 -10.15
C PRO A 80 11.27 5.32 -8.81
N PHE A 81 12.29 4.80 -8.12
CA PHE A 81 12.66 5.33 -6.82
C PHE A 81 13.26 6.72 -6.93
N ARG A 82 13.89 7.01 -8.05
CA ARG A 82 14.49 8.31 -8.29
C ARG A 82 13.46 9.34 -8.75
N LEU A 83 12.49 8.90 -9.53
CA LEU A 83 11.53 9.80 -10.16
C LEU A 83 10.25 10.00 -9.37
N ALA A 84 10.03 9.21 -8.32
CA ALA A 84 8.76 9.22 -7.61
C ALA A 84 8.44 10.60 -7.05
N ARG A 85 7.19 11.01 -7.19
CA ARG A 85 6.70 12.22 -6.54
C ARG A 85 6.62 11.98 -5.07
N LYS A 86 7.05 12.96 -4.30
CA LYS A 86 7.07 12.82 -2.85
C LYS A 86 6.11 13.82 -2.24
N TYR A 87 5.24 13.31 -1.40
CA TYR A 87 4.32 14.12 -0.62
C TYR A 87 4.67 13.99 0.84
N ARG A 88 4.65 15.09 1.54
CA ARG A 88 5.06 15.09 2.93
C ARG A 88 3.97 15.54 3.84
#